data_c8d6ae3ab05d42410e60f65a6f1c58c3
#
_entry.id   c8d6ae3ab05d42410e60f65a6f1c58c3
#
_cell.length_a   1.000
_cell.length_b   1.000
_cell.length_c   1.000
_cell.angle_alpha   90.00
_cell.angle_beta   90.00
_cell.angle_gamma   90.00
#
_symmetry.space_group_name_H-M   'P 1'
#
loop_
_entity.id
_entity.type
_entity.pdbx_description
1 polymer ?
#
loop_
_entity_poly.entity_id
_entity_poly.type
_entity_poly.pdbx_seq_one_letter_code
_entity_poly.pdbx_strand_id
1 'polypeptide(L)'
;MKTIPKKTIWYPIQFILLIGLIAFLSFYKLDVKYVDPWDEARHGVNAYEMANGGSLIQSTYMRQADYYNLKPPLSMYGIMLGMAIFGNTVFALRFYAALSYVLLALCVGLFAKRYGKLESLLAVAFLAVNTTAFQAHMIRSGDADSLYVLLFTLAMICMMKIRENGRYSYACAFLFALAFLTKSYHAGLIAVIGGLFLLLTGELKKWKAKNWLLFLAAALLPIMLWAAARYRIDGMTFFQKMW
;
A
#
# COMPACT_ATOMS: atom_id res chain seq x y z
N MET A 1 27.43 17.61 -34.69
CA MET A 1 26.21 17.70 -33.88
C MET A 1 25.36 16.45 -34.14
N LYS A 2 25.28 15.52 -33.17
CA LYS A 2 24.37 14.37 -33.25
C LYS A 2 22.96 14.88 -33.03
N THR A 3 22.11 14.89 -34.02
CA THR A 3 20.70 15.24 -33.93
C THR A 3 20.02 14.21 -33.00
N ILE A 4 19.61 14.65 -31.84
CA ILE A 4 18.80 13.83 -30.89
C ILE A 4 17.49 13.51 -31.63
N PRO A 5 17.12 12.23 -31.81
CA PRO A 5 15.93 11.90 -32.59
C PRO A 5 14.70 12.46 -31.85
N LYS A 6 13.93 13.30 -32.54
CA LYS A 6 12.72 14.01 -32.04
C LYS A 6 11.71 13.08 -31.29
N LYS A 7 11.68 11.78 -31.61
CA LYS A 7 10.84 10.77 -30.97
C LYS A 7 11.15 10.50 -29.48
N THR A 8 12.30 10.93 -28.95
CA THR A 8 12.73 10.61 -27.58
C THR A 8 12.15 11.57 -26.53
N ILE A 9 11.73 12.77 -26.95
CA ILE A 9 11.28 13.84 -26.02
C ILE A 9 9.79 13.68 -25.67
N TRP A 10 8.96 13.13 -26.54
CA TRP A 10 7.51 13.05 -26.34
C TRP A 10 7.09 12.09 -25.24
N TYR A 11 7.75 10.93 -25.09
CA TYR A 11 7.38 9.95 -24.07
C TYR A 11 7.44 10.50 -22.64
N PRO A 12 8.54 11.11 -22.16
CA PRO A 12 8.57 11.64 -20.79
C PRO A 12 7.53 12.73 -20.56
N ILE A 13 7.24 13.56 -21.55
CA ILE A 13 6.21 14.59 -21.44
C ILE A 13 4.83 13.93 -21.27
N GLN A 14 4.47 13.00 -22.15
CA GLN A 14 3.19 12.27 -22.06
C GLN A 14 3.06 11.50 -20.74
N PHE A 15 4.14 10.86 -20.28
CA PHE A 15 4.15 10.15 -19.03
C PHE A 15 3.91 11.09 -17.83
N ILE A 16 4.61 12.23 -17.78
CA ILE A 16 4.44 13.24 -16.74
C ILE A 16 3.02 13.82 -16.78
N LEU A 17 2.48 14.10 -17.95
CA LEU A 17 1.10 14.61 -18.09
C LEU A 17 0.07 13.59 -17.58
N LEU A 18 0.23 12.30 -17.88
CA LEU A 18 -0.67 11.26 -17.37
C LEU A 18 -0.57 11.10 -15.84
N ILE A 19 0.63 11.09 -15.29
CA ILE A 19 0.82 11.06 -13.82
C ILE A 19 0.25 12.34 -13.19
N GLY A 20 0.48 13.50 -13.80
CA GLY A 20 -0.09 14.77 -13.36
C GLY A 20 -1.62 14.78 -13.39
N LEU A 21 -2.22 14.18 -14.43
CA LEU A 21 -3.67 14.00 -14.52
C LEU A 21 -4.20 13.11 -13.37
N ILE A 22 -3.53 11.97 -13.11
CA ILE A 22 -3.92 11.10 -11.99
C ILE A 22 -3.79 11.85 -10.65
N ALA A 23 -2.70 12.58 -10.45
CA ALA A 23 -2.51 13.39 -9.25
C ALA A 23 -3.60 14.46 -9.13
N PHE A 24 -3.89 15.19 -10.20
CA PHE A 24 -4.97 16.16 -10.21
C PHE A 24 -6.32 15.52 -9.85
N LEU A 25 -6.71 14.43 -10.50
CA LEU A 25 -7.97 13.73 -10.23
C LEU A 25 -8.03 13.16 -8.79
N SER A 26 -6.90 12.74 -8.24
CA SER A 26 -6.81 12.18 -6.88
C SER A 26 -6.96 13.25 -5.81
N PHE A 27 -6.37 14.44 -6.01
CA PHE A 27 -6.33 15.50 -4.99
C PHE A 27 -7.36 16.62 -5.20
N TYR A 28 -7.89 16.81 -6.42
CA TYR A 28 -8.85 17.87 -6.71
C TYR A 28 -10.13 17.68 -5.89
N LYS A 29 -10.46 18.67 -5.06
CA LYS A 29 -11.63 18.63 -4.16
C LYS A 29 -11.74 17.34 -3.35
N LEU A 30 -10.62 16.88 -2.79
CA LEU A 30 -10.55 15.63 -2.02
C LEU A 30 -11.37 15.68 -0.74
N ASP A 31 -11.58 16.86 -0.20
CA ASP A 31 -12.28 17.19 1.04
C ASP A 31 -13.77 17.52 0.88
N VAL A 32 -14.26 17.66 -0.35
CA VAL A 32 -15.65 18.14 -0.60
C VAL A 32 -16.71 17.10 -0.30
N LYS A 33 -16.43 15.80 -0.60
CA LYS A 33 -17.35 14.71 -0.27
C LYS A 33 -17.40 14.53 1.25
N TYR A 34 -18.60 14.31 1.80
CA TYR A 34 -18.75 13.93 3.21
C TYR A 34 -17.92 12.68 3.53
N VAL A 35 -17.54 12.53 4.79
CA VAL A 35 -16.84 11.33 5.27
C VAL A 35 -17.80 10.15 5.21
N ASP A 36 -17.38 9.08 4.56
CA ASP A 36 -18.21 7.88 4.45
C ASP A 36 -18.39 7.27 5.87
N PRO A 37 -19.64 6.94 6.26
CA PRO A 37 -19.90 6.28 7.53
C PRO A 37 -19.22 4.90 7.55
N TRP A 38 -19.01 4.35 8.75
CA TRP A 38 -18.33 3.08 9.03
C TRP A 38 -16.81 3.15 8.88
N ASP A 39 -16.24 2.59 7.82
CA ASP A 39 -14.79 2.36 7.73
C ASP A 39 -14.00 3.67 7.70
N GLU A 40 -14.31 4.62 6.82
CA GLU A 40 -13.56 5.87 6.73
C GLU A 40 -13.66 6.70 8.01
N ALA A 41 -14.88 6.89 8.51
CA ALA A 41 -15.10 7.65 9.75
C ALA A 41 -14.39 6.98 10.93
N ARG A 42 -14.45 5.66 11.03
CA ARG A 42 -13.82 4.91 12.11
C ARG A 42 -12.30 4.96 12.03
N HIS A 43 -11.71 4.80 10.84
CA HIS A 43 -10.28 4.98 10.63
C HIS A 43 -9.82 6.38 11.01
N GLY A 44 -10.60 7.41 10.65
CA GLY A 44 -10.34 8.80 11.01
C GLY A 44 -10.31 9.01 12.53
N VAL A 45 -11.30 8.49 13.26
CA VAL A 45 -11.35 8.56 14.73
C VAL A 45 -10.20 7.78 15.34
N ASN A 46 -9.95 6.53 14.90
CA ASN A 46 -8.83 5.74 15.40
C ASN A 46 -7.50 6.49 15.24
N ALA A 47 -7.21 7.01 14.05
CA ALA A 47 -5.98 7.75 13.78
C ALA A 47 -5.88 9.05 14.59
N TYR A 48 -6.99 9.79 14.74
CA TYR A 48 -7.05 11.01 15.54
C TYR A 48 -6.74 10.72 17.02
N GLU A 49 -7.36 9.69 17.59
CA GLU A 49 -7.12 9.32 18.98
C GLU A 49 -5.71 8.81 19.21
N MET A 50 -5.15 8.02 18.27
CA MET A 50 -3.75 7.60 18.29
C MET A 50 -2.80 8.79 18.27
N ALA A 51 -3.06 9.80 17.43
CA ALA A 51 -2.23 11.01 17.33
C ALA A 51 -2.33 11.91 18.58
N ASN A 52 -3.45 11.87 19.33
CA ASN A 52 -3.72 12.72 20.47
C ASN A 52 -3.64 11.97 21.82
N GLY A 53 -2.55 11.26 22.03
CA GLY A 53 -2.20 10.61 23.31
C GLY A 53 -2.74 9.19 23.46
N GLY A 54 -3.31 8.60 22.42
CA GLY A 54 -3.66 7.19 22.39
C GLY A 54 -2.47 6.26 22.15
N SER A 55 -2.71 4.96 22.21
CA SER A 55 -1.70 3.95 21.87
C SER A 55 -1.44 3.93 20.37
N LEU A 56 -0.16 3.90 19.95
CA LEU A 56 0.21 3.70 18.55
C LEU A 56 -0.04 2.25 18.05
N ILE A 57 -0.29 1.32 18.95
CA ILE A 57 -0.47 -0.11 18.62
C ILE A 57 -1.93 -0.54 18.69
N GLN A 58 -2.68 0.00 19.69
CA GLN A 58 -4.09 -0.30 19.89
C GLN A 58 -4.95 0.86 19.39
N SER A 59 -5.74 0.61 18.36
CA SER A 59 -6.77 1.57 17.94
C SER A 59 -7.85 1.71 19.00
N THR A 60 -8.29 2.94 19.21
CA THR A 60 -9.41 3.27 20.10
C THR A 60 -10.52 3.98 19.35
N TYR A 61 -11.73 3.85 19.81
CA TYR A 61 -12.90 4.57 19.33
C TYR A 61 -13.68 5.08 20.53
N MET A 62 -13.93 6.37 20.60
CA MET A 62 -14.50 7.04 21.77
C MET A 62 -13.69 6.76 23.07
N ARG A 63 -12.35 6.77 22.93
CA ARG A 63 -11.38 6.49 24.02
C ARG A 63 -11.46 5.08 24.61
N GLN A 64 -12.20 4.17 23.98
CA GLN A 64 -12.27 2.75 24.38
C GLN A 64 -11.56 1.91 23.32
N ALA A 65 -11.01 0.75 23.73
CA ALA A 65 -10.36 -0.19 22.82
C ALA A 65 -11.31 -0.60 21.68
N ASP A 66 -10.88 -0.37 20.44
CA ASP A 66 -11.68 -0.70 19.28
C ASP A 66 -11.42 -2.15 18.84
N TYR A 67 -12.39 -3.00 19.09
CA TYR A 67 -12.42 -4.40 18.66
C TYR A 67 -13.37 -4.64 17.47
N TYR A 68 -13.87 -3.59 16.86
CA TYR A 68 -14.61 -3.69 15.61
C TYR A 68 -13.67 -3.52 14.40
N ASN A 69 -12.76 -2.54 14.45
CA ASN A 69 -11.74 -2.36 13.45
C ASN A 69 -10.50 -3.21 13.79
N LEU A 70 -10.50 -4.45 13.30
CA LEU A 70 -9.45 -5.43 13.56
C LEU A 70 -8.27 -5.34 12.54
N LYS A 71 -8.13 -4.22 11.83
CA LYS A 71 -7.00 -3.97 10.94
C LYS A 71 -5.76 -3.55 11.76
N PRO A 72 -4.56 -4.01 11.40
CA PRO A 72 -3.32 -3.48 11.96
C PRO A 72 -3.12 -2.00 11.59
N PRO A 73 -2.24 -1.25 12.29
CA PRO A 73 -2.29 0.20 12.32
C PRO A 73 -1.61 0.94 11.15
N LEU A 74 -1.07 0.27 10.13
CA LEU A 74 -0.24 0.94 9.12
C LEU A 74 -1.02 2.00 8.32
N SER A 75 -2.30 1.73 8.00
CA SER A 75 -3.17 2.73 7.35
C SER A 75 -3.46 3.93 8.25
N MET A 76 -3.64 3.71 9.56
CA MET A 76 -3.83 4.79 10.53
C MET A 76 -2.58 5.69 10.61
N TYR A 77 -1.37 5.12 10.52
CA TYR A 77 -0.14 5.93 10.46
C TYR A 77 -0.08 6.80 9.21
N GLY A 78 -0.63 6.32 8.08
CA GLY A 78 -0.80 7.15 6.88
C GLY A 78 -1.72 8.35 7.11
N ILE A 79 -2.84 8.14 7.80
CA ILE A 79 -3.78 9.22 8.19
C ILE A 79 -3.09 10.19 9.18
N MET A 80 -2.42 9.67 10.20
CA MET A 80 -1.70 10.48 11.18
C MET A 80 -0.63 11.38 10.52
N LEU A 81 0.09 10.86 9.53
CA LEU A 81 1.03 11.66 8.73
C LEU A 81 0.31 12.78 7.99
N GLY A 82 -0.85 12.50 7.37
CA GLY A 82 -1.68 13.53 6.76
C GLY A 82 -2.11 14.59 7.77
N MET A 83 -2.58 14.19 8.96
CA MET A 83 -2.99 15.09 10.04
C MET A 83 -1.82 15.95 10.56
N ALA A 84 -0.62 15.40 10.65
CA ALA A 84 0.57 16.12 11.06
C ALA A 84 0.96 17.24 10.06
N ILE A 85 0.69 17.06 8.77
CA ILE A 85 1.04 18.01 7.71
C ILE A 85 -0.09 19.03 7.48
N PHE A 86 -1.35 18.58 7.44
CA PHE A 86 -2.50 19.38 6.99
C PHE A 86 -3.53 19.65 8.12
N GLY A 87 -3.20 19.30 9.36
CA GLY A 87 -4.13 19.40 10.49
C GLY A 87 -5.26 18.37 10.42
N ASN A 88 -6.22 18.48 11.33
CA ASN A 88 -7.35 17.56 11.45
C ASN A 88 -8.44 17.90 10.43
N THR A 89 -8.22 17.58 9.18
CA THR A 89 -9.12 17.89 8.06
C THR A 89 -9.49 16.62 7.29
N VAL A 90 -10.60 16.68 6.53
CA VAL A 90 -10.99 15.58 5.62
C VAL A 90 -9.93 15.35 4.53
N PHE A 91 -9.26 16.42 4.09
CA PHE A 91 -8.12 16.30 3.17
C PHE A 91 -7.00 15.46 3.79
N ALA A 92 -6.63 15.72 5.04
CA ALA A 92 -5.61 14.97 5.77
C ALA A 92 -5.96 13.48 5.92
N LEU A 93 -7.22 13.19 6.23
CA LEU A 93 -7.76 11.83 6.33
C LEU A 93 -7.53 11.01 5.06
N ARG A 94 -7.69 11.63 3.88
CA ARG A 94 -7.64 10.97 2.56
C ARG A 94 -6.30 11.10 1.86
N PHE A 95 -5.44 12.00 2.32
CA PHE A 95 -4.17 12.35 1.65
C PHE A 95 -3.31 11.11 1.34
N TYR A 96 -3.13 10.21 2.30
CA TYR A 96 -2.28 9.04 2.12
C TYR A 96 -2.83 8.05 1.08
N ALA A 97 -4.16 7.92 1.00
CA ALA A 97 -4.81 7.05 0.03
C ALA A 97 -4.65 7.60 -1.40
N ALA A 98 -4.88 8.90 -1.59
CA ALA A 98 -4.64 9.59 -2.85
C ALA A 98 -3.17 9.50 -3.29
N LEU A 99 -2.23 9.75 -2.37
CA LEU A 99 -0.81 9.63 -2.63
C LEU A 99 -0.41 8.20 -3.01
N SER A 100 -0.95 7.19 -2.30
CA SER A 100 -0.69 5.78 -2.60
C SER A 100 -1.09 5.42 -4.03
N TYR A 101 -2.19 5.96 -4.54
CA TYR A 101 -2.62 5.69 -5.91
C TYR A 101 -1.73 6.38 -6.96
N VAL A 102 -1.30 7.60 -6.71
CA VAL A 102 -0.33 8.28 -7.58
C VAL A 102 0.99 7.49 -7.63
N LEU A 103 1.47 7.01 -6.49
CA LEU A 103 2.66 6.17 -6.43
C LEU A 103 2.45 4.83 -7.12
N LEU A 104 1.27 4.22 -7.00
CA LEU A 104 0.88 3.02 -7.74
C LEU A 104 1.01 3.25 -9.25
N ALA A 105 0.42 4.33 -9.76
CA ALA A 105 0.46 4.65 -11.19
C ALA A 105 1.90 4.89 -11.69
N LEU A 106 2.70 5.59 -10.88
CA LEU A 106 4.12 5.80 -11.16
C LEU A 106 4.88 4.47 -11.24
N CYS A 107 4.72 3.60 -10.25
CA CYS A 107 5.42 2.31 -10.19
C CYS A 107 5.00 1.38 -11.33
N VAL A 108 3.70 1.30 -11.63
CA VAL A 108 3.17 0.51 -12.74
C VAL A 108 3.71 1.01 -14.08
N GLY A 109 3.67 2.33 -14.31
CA GLY A 109 4.18 2.91 -15.54
C GLY A 109 5.68 2.72 -15.74
N LEU A 110 6.47 2.93 -14.67
CA LEU A 110 7.92 2.69 -14.71
C LEU A 110 8.25 1.21 -14.94
N PHE A 111 7.49 0.31 -14.34
CA PHE A 111 7.67 -1.13 -14.57
C PHE A 111 7.26 -1.53 -15.99
N ALA A 112 6.12 -1.06 -16.50
CA ALA A 112 5.62 -1.37 -17.84
C ALA A 112 6.54 -0.83 -18.96
N LYS A 113 7.32 0.23 -18.68
CA LYS A 113 8.32 0.77 -19.62
C LYS A 113 9.35 -0.26 -20.09
N ARG A 114 9.59 -1.32 -19.31
CA ARG A 114 10.48 -2.42 -19.70
C ARG A 114 9.96 -3.21 -20.92
N TYR A 115 8.66 -3.19 -21.17
CA TYR A 115 8.01 -3.83 -22.31
C TYR A 115 7.90 -2.89 -23.52
N GLY A 116 7.85 -1.58 -23.28
CA GLY A 116 7.82 -0.54 -24.29
C GLY A 116 7.29 0.79 -23.71
N LYS A 117 7.47 1.87 -24.51
CA LYS A 117 7.00 3.20 -24.12
C LYS A 117 5.48 3.32 -24.22
N LEU A 118 4.88 2.68 -25.24
CA LEU A 118 3.44 2.67 -25.42
C LEU A 118 2.75 1.88 -24.31
N GLU A 119 3.28 0.73 -23.95
CA GLU A 119 2.79 -0.14 -22.88
C GLU A 119 2.79 0.59 -21.54
N SER A 120 3.85 1.37 -21.29
CA SER A 120 3.93 2.24 -20.11
C SER A 120 2.82 3.29 -20.09
N LEU A 121 2.60 3.99 -21.20
CA LEU A 121 1.55 5.02 -21.30
C LEU A 121 0.16 4.41 -21.19
N LEU A 122 -0.09 3.28 -21.85
CA LEU A 122 -1.38 2.57 -21.77
C LEU A 122 -1.65 2.09 -20.35
N ALA A 123 -0.67 1.51 -19.66
CA ALA A 123 -0.83 1.06 -18.27
C ALA A 123 -1.23 2.21 -17.35
N VAL A 124 -0.59 3.38 -17.47
CA VAL A 124 -0.95 4.57 -16.68
C VAL A 124 -2.32 5.13 -17.11
N ALA A 125 -2.62 5.15 -18.41
CA ALA A 125 -3.91 5.62 -18.91
C ALA A 125 -5.07 4.76 -18.40
N PHE A 126 -4.92 3.43 -18.34
CA PHE A 126 -5.91 2.54 -17.74
C PHE A 126 -6.19 2.86 -16.26
N LEU A 127 -5.15 3.21 -15.50
CA LEU A 127 -5.33 3.65 -14.13
C LEU A 127 -6.04 5.01 -14.06
N ALA A 128 -5.77 5.93 -14.99
CA ALA A 128 -6.42 7.24 -15.03
C ALA A 128 -7.92 7.17 -15.34
N VAL A 129 -8.37 6.19 -16.13
CA VAL A 129 -9.78 6.00 -16.50
C VAL A 129 -10.53 5.00 -15.61
N ASN A 130 -9.87 4.44 -14.60
CA ASN A 130 -10.50 3.51 -13.66
C ASN A 130 -11.41 4.25 -12.68
N THR A 131 -12.65 4.50 -13.10
CA THR A 131 -13.64 5.25 -12.30
C THR A 131 -13.92 4.61 -10.95
N THR A 132 -13.91 3.28 -10.85
CA THR A 132 -14.14 2.55 -9.60
C THR A 132 -13.11 2.94 -8.53
N ALA A 133 -11.85 3.13 -8.91
CA ALA A 133 -10.79 3.54 -7.98
C ALA A 133 -11.02 4.96 -7.41
N PHE A 134 -11.73 5.83 -8.15
CA PHE A 134 -12.06 7.19 -7.70
C PHE A 134 -13.37 7.28 -6.89
N GLN A 135 -14.13 6.20 -6.75
CA GLN A 135 -15.42 6.21 -6.07
C GLN A 135 -15.29 5.83 -4.59
N ALA A 136 -15.60 4.60 -4.22
CA ALA A 136 -15.66 4.15 -2.83
C ALA A 136 -14.39 3.39 -2.41
N HIS A 137 -14.02 3.49 -1.14
CA HIS A 137 -13.00 2.68 -0.46
C HIS A 137 -11.56 2.77 -0.99
N MET A 138 -11.26 3.56 -2.03
CA MET A 138 -9.91 3.67 -2.57
C MET A 138 -9.36 5.10 -2.46
N ILE A 139 -9.23 5.82 -3.60
CA ILE A 139 -8.45 7.07 -3.69
C ILE A 139 -9.05 8.19 -2.82
N ARG A 140 -10.38 8.30 -2.80
CA ARG A 140 -11.11 9.41 -2.18
C ARG A 140 -11.77 9.01 -0.85
N SER A 141 -11.13 8.10 -0.14
CA SER A 141 -11.54 7.60 1.17
C SER A 141 -10.31 7.41 2.06
N GLY A 142 -10.48 7.58 3.37
CA GLY A 142 -9.47 7.27 4.38
C GLY A 142 -9.26 5.78 4.63
N ASP A 143 -9.71 4.90 3.70
CA ASP A 143 -9.62 3.45 3.80
C ASP A 143 -8.24 2.90 3.45
N ALA A 144 -7.96 1.69 3.92
CA ALA A 144 -6.69 1.00 3.75
C ALA A 144 -6.41 0.51 2.31
N ASP A 145 -7.42 0.53 1.42
CA ASP A 145 -7.38 -0.15 0.13
C ASP A 145 -6.31 0.39 -0.82
N SER A 146 -6.18 1.71 -0.97
CA SER A 146 -5.17 2.30 -1.85
C SER A 146 -3.75 1.93 -1.45
N LEU A 147 -3.44 2.00 -0.16
CA LEU A 147 -2.12 1.62 0.36
C LEU A 147 -1.88 0.12 0.17
N TYR A 148 -2.89 -0.70 0.46
CA TYR A 148 -2.79 -2.14 0.25
C TYR A 148 -2.52 -2.50 -1.22
N VAL A 149 -3.25 -1.91 -2.17
CA VAL A 149 -3.06 -2.16 -3.61
C VAL A 149 -1.67 -1.70 -4.08
N LEU A 150 -1.15 -0.59 -3.58
CA LEU A 150 0.22 -0.15 -3.85
C LEU A 150 1.23 -1.21 -3.38
N LEU A 151 1.12 -1.65 -2.11
CA LEU A 151 2.03 -2.63 -1.53
C LEU A 151 1.94 -3.99 -2.23
N PHE A 152 0.72 -4.43 -2.54
CA PHE A 152 0.48 -5.63 -3.33
C PHE A 152 1.16 -5.55 -4.71
N THR A 153 0.94 -4.46 -5.43
CA THR A 153 1.54 -4.27 -6.77
C THR A 153 3.07 -4.23 -6.71
N LEU A 154 3.64 -3.54 -5.74
CA LEU A 154 5.09 -3.54 -5.52
C LEU A 154 5.63 -4.94 -5.21
N ALA A 155 4.91 -5.73 -4.40
CA ALA A 155 5.27 -7.11 -4.13
C ALA A 155 5.25 -7.96 -5.42
N MET A 156 4.23 -7.79 -6.27
CA MET A 156 4.15 -8.48 -7.57
C MET A 156 5.28 -8.06 -8.51
N ILE A 157 5.62 -6.78 -8.57
CA ILE A 157 6.77 -6.27 -9.35
C ILE A 157 8.08 -6.89 -8.84
N CYS A 158 8.29 -6.91 -7.52
CA CYS A 158 9.46 -7.56 -6.93
C CYS A 158 9.52 -9.04 -7.27
N MET A 159 8.39 -9.74 -7.16
CA MET A 159 8.29 -11.16 -7.49
C MET A 159 8.70 -11.45 -8.94
N MET A 160 8.20 -10.68 -9.90
CA MET A 160 8.59 -10.83 -11.32
C MET A 160 10.09 -10.57 -11.56
N LYS A 161 10.74 -9.82 -10.68
CA LYS A 161 12.18 -9.50 -10.77
C LYS A 161 13.09 -10.47 -10.01
N ILE A 162 12.54 -11.45 -9.29
CA ILE A 162 13.37 -12.43 -8.52
C ILE A 162 14.37 -13.15 -9.42
N ARG A 163 13.99 -13.48 -10.65
CA ARG A 163 14.88 -14.15 -11.62
C ARG A 163 16.04 -13.27 -12.09
N GLU A 164 15.89 -11.94 -12.03
CA GLU A 164 16.93 -10.98 -12.37
C GLU A 164 17.91 -10.81 -11.20
N ASN A 165 17.37 -10.74 -9.98
CA ASN A 165 18.15 -10.64 -8.75
C ASN A 165 17.37 -11.23 -7.57
N GLY A 166 17.90 -12.30 -6.98
CA GLY A 166 17.27 -13.00 -5.85
C GLY A 166 16.96 -12.11 -4.63
N ARG A 167 17.60 -10.94 -4.49
CA ARG A 167 17.30 -9.99 -3.39
C ARG A 167 15.88 -9.44 -3.46
N TYR A 168 15.25 -9.45 -4.63
CA TYR A 168 13.84 -9.03 -4.76
C TYR A 168 12.87 -9.95 -4.00
N SER A 169 13.28 -11.19 -3.67
CA SER A 169 12.50 -12.06 -2.79
C SER A 169 12.34 -11.46 -1.38
N TYR A 170 13.39 -10.86 -0.84
CA TYR A 170 13.33 -10.22 0.49
C TYR A 170 12.47 -8.97 0.47
N ALA A 171 12.58 -8.17 -0.60
CA ALA A 171 11.71 -7.02 -0.80
C ALA A 171 10.23 -7.42 -0.92
N CYS A 172 9.94 -8.48 -1.69
CA CYS A 172 8.58 -9.04 -1.81
C CYS A 172 8.06 -9.51 -0.43
N ALA A 173 8.88 -10.20 0.36
CA ALA A 173 8.55 -10.66 1.70
C ALA A 173 8.28 -9.51 2.68
N PHE A 174 9.09 -8.45 2.62
CA PHE A 174 8.87 -7.25 3.44
C PHE A 174 7.59 -6.50 3.04
N LEU A 175 7.32 -6.38 1.74
CA LEU A 175 6.08 -5.78 1.22
C LEU A 175 4.85 -6.60 1.61
N PHE A 176 4.96 -7.93 1.68
CA PHE A 176 3.93 -8.79 2.26
C PHE A 176 3.65 -8.41 3.73
N ALA A 177 4.70 -8.23 4.55
CA ALA A 177 4.54 -7.83 5.93
C ALA A 177 3.84 -6.47 6.06
N LEU A 178 4.23 -5.48 5.25
CA LEU A 178 3.57 -4.17 5.23
C LEU A 178 2.11 -4.26 4.76
N ALA A 179 1.82 -5.08 3.75
CA ALA A 179 0.46 -5.32 3.27
C ALA A 179 -0.40 -5.99 4.36
N PHE A 180 0.18 -6.94 5.12
CA PHE A 180 -0.48 -7.53 6.29
C PHE A 180 -0.77 -6.48 7.37
N LEU A 181 0.21 -5.63 7.68
CA LEU A 181 0.06 -4.54 8.65
C LEU A 181 -0.91 -3.43 8.17
N THR A 182 -1.32 -3.47 6.91
CA THR A 182 -2.34 -2.57 6.33
C THR A 182 -3.73 -3.20 6.35
N LYS A 183 -3.89 -4.44 5.86
CA LYS A 183 -5.21 -5.07 5.63
C LYS A 183 -5.24 -6.56 5.98
N SER A 184 -4.42 -7.00 6.95
CA SER A 184 -4.43 -8.35 7.54
C SER A 184 -4.44 -9.48 6.50
N TYR A 185 -5.48 -10.33 6.55
CA TYR A 185 -5.60 -11.56 5.73
C TYR A 185 -5.57 -11.34 4.22
N HIS A 186 -5.92 -10.16 3.74
CA HIS A 186 -5.85 -9.85 2.30
C HIS A 186 -4.42 -9.99 1.76
N ALA A 187 -3.40 -9.78 2.61
CA ALA A 187 -2.01 -10.01 2.24
C ALA A 187 -1.72 -11.48 1.90
N GLY A 188 -2.54 -12.42 2.35
CA GLY A 188 -2.44 -13.84 2.00
C GLY A 188 -2.41 -14.09 0.49
N LEU A 189 -3.04 -13.22 -0.32
CA LEU A 189 -2.95 -13.30 -1.79
C LEU A 189 -1.51 -13.15 -2.28
N ILE A 190 -0.69 -12.30 -1.66
CA ILE A 190 0.74 -12.16 -1.99
C ILE A 190 1.48 -13.47 -1.71
N ALA A 191 1.17 -14.10 -0.57
CA ALA A 191 1.80 -15.37 -0.19
C ALA A 191 1.39 -16.51 -1.15
N VAL A 192 0.12 -16.61 -1.50
CA VAL A 192 -0.38 -17.63 -2.44
C VAL A 192 0.24 -17.45 -3.83
N ILE A 193 0.14 -16.25 -4.41
CA ILE A 193 0.66 -15.97 -5.76
C ILE A 193 2.19 -16.11 -5.76
N GLY A 194 2.88 -15.56 -4.74
CA GLY A 194 4.32 -15.64 -4.59
C GLY A 194 4.81 -17.07 -4.40
N GLY A 195 4.13 -17.85 -3.57
CA GLY A 195 4.44 -19.26 -3.35
C GLY A 195 4.30 -20.08 -4.63
N LEU A 196 3.18 -19.92 -5.35
CA LEU A 196 2.97 -20.58 -6.65
C LEU A 196 4.04 -20.19 -7.69
N PHE A 197 4.36 -18.87 -7.78
CA PHE A 197 5.40 -18.39 -8.68
C PHE A 197 6.76 -19.03 -8.37
N LEU A 198 7.18 -19.04 -7.11
CA LEU A 198 8.47 -19.61 -6.68
C LEU A 198 8.53 -21.12 -6.92
N LEU A 199 7.41 -21.83 -6.73
CA LEU A 199 7.32 -23.28 -7.00
C LEU A 199 7.41 -23.55 -8.51
N LEU A 200 6.57 -22.89 -9.32
CA LEU A 200 6.49 -23.11 -10.77
C LEU A 200 7.78 -22.71 -11.50
N THR A 201 8.46 -21.66 -11.02
CA THR A 201 9.75 -21.22 -11.62
C THR A 201 10.97 -21.99 -11.11
N GLY A 202 10.81 -22.82 -10.08
CA GLY A 202 11.90 -23.58 -9.45
C GLY A 202 12.92 -22.70 -8.71
N GLU A 203 12.62 -21.43 -8.47
CA GLU A 203 13.55 -20.51 -7.78
C GLU A 203 13.89 -20.95 -6.35
N LEU A 204 12.97 -21.62 -5.67
CA LEU A 204 13.20 -22.17 -4.33
C LEU A 204 14.37 -23.15 -4.28
N LYS A 205 14.63 -23.91 -5.35
CA LYS A 205 15.74 -24.90 -5.43
C LYS A 205 17.11 -24.22 -5.36
N LYS A 206 17.19 -22.93 -5.66
CA LYS A 206 18.43 -22.13 -5.64
C LYS A 206 18.72 -21.55 -4.25
N TRP A 207 17.75 -21.64 -3.32
CA TRP A 207 17.85 -20.97 -2.04
C TRP A 207 18.68 -21.79 -1.04
N LYS A 208 19.67 -21.13 -0.44
CA LYS A 208 20.44 -21.63 0.70
C LYS A 208 19.74 -21.28 2.00
N ALA A 209 20.13 -21.88 3.11
CA ALA A 209 19.57 -21.60 4.45
C ALA A 209 19.52 -20.07 4.79
N LYS A 210 20.59 -19.34 4.42
CA LYS A 210 20.66 -17.89 4.59
C LYS A 210 19.53 -17.15 3.84
N ASN A 211 19.18 -17.60 2.63
CA ASN A 211 18.12 -16.97 1.84
C ASN A 211 16.75 -17.17 2.51
N TRP A 212 16.50 -18.38 3.01
CA TRP A 212 15.31 -18.69 3.78
C TRP A 212 15.20 -17.85 5.05
N LEU A 213 16.29 -17.76 5.81
CA LEU A 213 16.33 -16.97 7.04
C LEU A 213 16.01 -15.50 6.77
N LEU A 214 16.62 -14.87 5.76
CA LEU A 214 16.40 -13.48 5.41
C LEU A 214 14.98 -13.25 4.86
N PHE A 215 14.46 -14.18 4.06
CA PHE A 215 13.11 -14.11 3.54
C PHE A 215 12.06 -14.20 4.67
N LEU A 216 12.19 -15.19 5.54
CA LEU A 216 11.28 -15.35 6.67
C LEU A 216 11.39 -14.19 7.67
N ALA A 217 12.61 -13.71 7.93
CA ALA A 217 12.80 -12.54 8.77
C ALA A 217 12.11 -11.30 8.17
N ALA A 218 12.27 -11.05 6.87
CA ALA A 218 11.62 -9.93 6.20
C ALA A 218 10.07 -10.03 6.22
N ALA A 219 9.53 -11.25 6.06
CA ALA A 219 8.09 -11.50 6.07
C ALA A 219 7.48 -11.43 7.47
N LEU A 220 8.13 -12.02 8.46
CA LEU A 220 7.50 -12.29 9.75
C LEU A 220 7.90 -11.30 10.84
N LEU A 221 9.15 -10.80 10.83
CA LEU A 221 9.64 -9.96 11.93
C LEU A 221 8.78 -8.70 12.16
N PRO A 222 8.38 -7.92 11.13
CA PRO A 222 7.52 -6.75 11.35
C PRO A 222 6.15 -7.14 11.94
N ILE A 223 5.57 -8.25 11.47
CA ILE A 223 4.28 -8.75 11.94
C ILE A 223 4.40 -9.22 13.40
N MET A 224 5.45 -9.98 13.71
CA MET A 224 5.69 -10.50 15.07
C MET A 224 5.96 -9.38 16.08
N LEU A 225 6.73 -8.35 15.69
CA LEU A 225 6.98 -7.18 16.53
C LEU A 225 5.68 -6.44 16.86
N TRP A 226 4.83 -6.22 15.85
CA TRP A 226 3.51 -5.64 16.07
C TRP A 226 2.63 -6.54 16.94
N ALA A 227 2.58 -7.83 16.64
CA ALA A 227 1.75 -8.80 17.39
C ALA A 227 2.19 -8.89 18.86
N ALA A 228 3.51 -8.91 19.12
CA ALA A 228 4.05 -8.92 20.47
C ALA A 228 3.72 -7.63 21.24
N ALA A 229 3.83 -6.47 20.57
CA ALA A 229 3.45 -5.20 21.16
C ALA A 229 1.94 -5.14 21.46
N ARG A 230 1.12 -5.66 20.54
CA ARG A 230 -0.33 -5.75 20.73
C ARG A 230 -0.70 -6.69 21.87
N TYR A 231 -0.07 -7.87 21.93
CA TYR A 231 -0.28 -8.84 23.02
C TYR A 231 0.03 -8.27 24.39
N ARG A 232 1.04 -7.40 24.50
CA ARG A 232 1.38 -6.73 25.79
C ARG A 232 0.29 -5.77 26.28
N ILE A 233 -0.58 -5.28 25.39
CA ILE A 233 -1.61 -4.30 25.71
C ILE A 233 -2.91 -5.00 26.16
N ASP A 234 -3.40 -5.95 25.38
CA ASP A 234 -4.70 -6.59 25.59
C ASP A 234 -4.70 -8.12 25.54
N GLY A 235 -3.52 -8.73 25.65
CA GLY A 235 -3.34 -10.18 25.67
C GLY A 235 -3.87 -10.83 24.38
N MET A 236 -4.62 -11.91 24.54
CA MET A 236 -5.24 -12.63 23.41
C MET A 236 -6.54 -12.01 22.90
N THR A 237 -7.08 -10.99 23.56
CA THR A 237 -8.42 -10.45 23.26
C THR A 237 -8.56 -9.99 21.84
N PHE A 238 -7.58 -9.24 21.31
CA PHE A 238 -7.58 -8.79 19.91
C PHE A 238 -7.55 -9.96 18.95
N PHE A 239 -6.65 -10.91 19.18
CA PHE A 239 -6.45 -12.05 18.28
C PHE A 239 -7.65 -12.99 18.25
N GLN A 240 -8.30 -13.21 19.41
CA GLN A 240 -9.54 -14.00 19.48
C GLN A 240 -10.70 -13.37 18.71
N LYS A 241 -10.76 -12.02 18.67
CA LYS A 241 -11.80 -11.31 17.92
C LYS A 241 -11.49 -11.19 16.43
N MET A 242 -10.22 -11.36 16.07
CA MET A 242 -9.77 -11.32 14.68
C MET A 242 -10.06 -12.63 13.92
N TRP A 243 -10.26 -13.74 14.66
CA TRP A 243 -10.62 -15.08 14.15
C TRP A 243 -12.12 -15.35 14.35
#